data_551837ba66ce8f2570d98959576d675b
#
_entry.id   551837ba66ce8f2570d98959576d675b
#
_cell.length_a   1.000
_cell.length_b   1.000
_cell.length_c   1.000
_cell.angle_alpha   90.00
_cell.angle_beta   90.00
_cell.angle_gamma   90.00
#
_symmetry.space_group_name_H-M   'P 1'
#
loop_
_entity.id
_entity.type
_entity.pdbx_description
1 polymer ?
#
loop_
_entity_poly.entity_id
_entity_poly.type
_entity_poly.pdbx_seq_one_letter_code
_entity_poly.pdbx_strand_id
1 'polypeptide(L)'
;MKFFVCTQQSLYRKGEDSIFRNISDKQSSYPGKGFCSAAIKQLLKYYAYYSKEKEAWAILNEKCSAKNISKDLIALFKIDKEGRDATVTARIRLGQNYFRKMVLQNYGCKCCVTGLNIPQTLRASHIVAWAMDKTNRMNPENGLCLSATYDAAFDKHLISFDDDYRMIVSKEIKDYYTNDVAKAYFENYEGKQIVLPSLYMPNKKLLEKHRSLMVI
;
A
#
# COMPACT_ATOMS: atom_id res chain seq x y z
N MET A 1 -22.55 12.63 -22.06
CA MET A 1 -22.13 14.04 -22.13
C MET A 1 -20.69 14.07 -22.62
N LYS A 2 -20.43 14.53 -23.86
CA LYS A 2 -19.07 14.66 -24.39
C LYS A 2 -18.52 16.01 -23.96
N PHE A 3 -17.55 16.04 -23.06
CA PHE A 3 -16.84 17.27 -22.70
C PHE A 3 -15.75 17.53 -23.74
N PHE A 4 -15.86 18.65 -24.42
CA PHE A 4 -14.82 19.13 -25.33
C PHE A 4 -13.76 19.87 -24.53
N VAL A 5 -12.58 19.29 -24.35
CA VAL A 5 -11.46 19.96 -23.69
C VAL A 5 -10.71 20.80 -24.71
N CYS A 6 -11.02 22.09 -24.77
CA CYS A 6 -10.27 23.02 -25.59
C CYS A 6 -8.88 23.26 -24.96
N THR A 7 -7.84 22.84 -25.64
CA THR A 7 -6.45 22.95 -25.18
C THR A 7 -5.72 24.18 -25.72
N GLN A 8 -6.32 24.89 -26.66
CA GLN A 8 -5.76 26.09 -27.30
C GLN A 8 -6.52 27.33 -26.82
N GLN A 9 -5.81 28.34 -26.37
CA GLN A 9 -6.39 29.63 -25.91
C GLN A 9 -7.33 30.30 -26.93
N SER A 10 -7.05 30.13 -28.22
CA SER A 10 -7.83 30.70 -29.29
C SER A 10 -9.17 30.01 -29.55
N LEU A 11 -9.32 28.76 -29.18
CA LEU A 11 -10.48 27.95 -29.49
C LEU A 11 -11.55 27.93 -28.40
N TYR A 12 -11.22 28.31 -27.17
CA TYR A 12 -12.18 28.25 -26.08
C TYR A 12 -13.38 29.20 -26.24
N ARG A 13 -13.21 30.30 -26.97
CA ARG A 13 -14.25 31.30 -27.27
C ARG A 13 -15.09 30.98 -28.50
N LYS A 14 -14.61 30.14 -29.41
CA LYS A 14 -15.20 29.88 -30.73
C LYS A 14 -15.99 28.60 -30.83
N GLY A 15 -15.91 27.69 -29.86
CA GLY A 15 -16.62 26.41 -29.91
C GLY A 15 -18.06 26.57 -29.42
N GLU A 16 -19.05 26.22 -30.25
CA GLU A 16 -20.46 26.20 -29.86
C GLU A 16 -20.72 25.30 -28.65
N ASP A 17 -19.92 24.25 -28.48
CA ASP A 17 -19.99 23.28 -27.37
C ASP A 17 -19.12 23.66 -26.18
N SER A 18 -18.51 24.86 -26.17
CA SER A 18 -17.68 25.30 -25.05
C SER A 18 -18.53 25.64 -23.83
N ILE A 19 -18.22 25.06 -22.67
CA ILE A 19 -18.84 25.40 -21.39
C ILE A 19 -18.55 26.87 -20.98
N PHE A 20 -17.60 27.52 -21.63
CA PHE A 20 -17.16 28.90 -21.35
C PHE A 20 -17.72 29.95 -22.32
N ARG A 21 -18.58 29.57 -23.28
CA ARG A 21 -19.14 30.46 -24.31
C ARG A 21 -19.91 31.67 -23.77
N ASN A 22 -20.45 31.56 -22.56
CA ASN A 22 -21.27 32.60 -21.91
C ASN A 22 -20.51 33.39 -20.84
N ILE A 23 -19.18 33.20 -20.74
CA ILE A 23 -18.38 33.96 -19.76
C ILE A 23 -18.16 35.38 -20.30
N SER A 24 -18.48 36.38 -19.47
CA SER A 24 -18.32 37.81 -19.83
C SER A 24 -16.85 38.15 -20.09
N ASP A 25 -16.62 39.15 -20.96
CA ASP A 25 -15.28 39.62 -21.32
C ASP A 25 -14.48 40.13 -20.11
N LYS A 26 -15.14 40.56 -19.03
CA LYS A 26 -14.49 40.99 -17.79
C LYS A 26 -13.80 39.82 -17.06
N GLN A 27 -14.27 38.60 -17.28
CA GLN A 27 -13.68 37.38 -16.70
C GLN A 27 -12.80 36.60 -17.71
N SER A 28 -12.61 37.17 -18.88
CA SER A 28 -11.96 36.47 -20.01
C SER A 28 -10.48 36.18 -19.81
N SER A 29 -9.81 36.84 -18.88
CA SER A 29 -8.39 36.62 -18.62
C SER A 29 -8.11 35.26 -17.97
N TYR A 30 -9.04 34.76 -17.15
CA TYR A 30 -8.88 33.52 -16.43
C TYR A 30 -9.03 32.28 -17.33
N PRO A 31 -10.16 32.11 -18.05
CA PRO A 31 -10.29 31.04 -19.05
C PRO A 31 -9.28 31.19 -20.20
N GLY A 32 -9.01 32.43 -20.65
CA GLY A 32 -8.07 32.71 -21.75
C GLY A 32 -6.63 32.29 -21.46
N LYS A 33 -6.23 32.21 -20.20
CA LYS A 33 -4.92 31.69 -19.77
C LYS A 33 -4.87 30.15 -19.68
N GLY A 34 -5.93 29.45 -20.02
CA GLY A 34 -5.98 27.99 -20.06
C GLY A 34 -6.17 27.31 -18.70
N PHE A 35 -6.45 28.03 -17.60
CA PHE A 35 -6.64 27.44 -16.28
C PHE A 35 -7.80 26.44 -16.25
N CYS A 36 -8.92 26.75 -16.89
CA CYS A 36 -10.06 25.87 -16.96
C CYS A 36 -9.74 24.59 -17.76
N SER A 37 -9.02 24.70 -18.87
CA SER A 37 -8.57 23.55 -19.65
C SER A 37 -7.61 22.67 -18.86
N ALA A 38 -6.72 23.28 -18.07
CA ALA A 38 -5.82 22.54 -17.19
C ALA A 38 -6.59 21.79 -16.10
N ALA A 39 -7.57 22.44 -15.47
CA ALA A 39 -8.42 21.82 -14.46
C ALA A 39 -9.22 20.64 -15.04
N ILE A 40 -9.83 20.80 -16.22
CA ILE A 40 -10.56 19.72 -16.91
C ILE A 40 -9.61 18.58 -17.29
N LYS A 41 -8.40 18.86 -17.77
CA LYS A 41 -7.40 17.82 -18.04
C LYS A 41 -7.03 17.03 -16.80
N GLN A 42 -6.86 17.69 -15.66
CA GLN A 42 -6.57 17.02 -14.40
C GLN A 42 -7.77 16.18 -13.92
N LEU A 43 -9.00 16.71 -14.08
CA LEU A 43 -10.22 15.98 -13.75
C LEU A 43 -10.36 14.72 -14.63
N LEU A 44 -10.11 14.81 -15.93
CA LEU A 44 -10.15 13.64 -16.82
C LEU A 44 -9.07 12.60 -16.46
N LYS A 45 -7.88 13.04 -16.09
CA LYS A 45 -6.83 12.15 -15.57
C LYS A 45 -7.28 11.48 -14.27
N TYR A 46 -7.91 12.22 -13.38
CA TYR A 46 -8.46 11.69 -12.13
C TYR A 46 -9.55 10.65 -12.42
N TYR A 47 -10.48 10.92 -13.32
CA TYR A 47 -11.53 9.97 -13.69
C TYR A 47 -10.98 8.70 -14.34
N ALA A 48 -10.00 8.84 -15.24
CA ALA A 48 -9.33 7.69 -15.85
C ALA A 48 -8.60 6.84 -14.79
N TYR A 49 -7.98 7.50 -13.81
CA TYR A 49 -7.36 6.85 -12.67
C TYR A 49 -8.40 6.17 -11.77
N TYR A 50 -9.48 6.87 -11.41
CA TYR A 50 -10.56 6.35 -10.58
C TYR A 50 -11.26 5.14 -11.20
N SER A 51 -11.45 5.13 -12.53
CA SER A 51 -11.97 3.97 -13.26
C SER A 51 -11.05 2.75 -13.09
N LYS A 52 -9.74 2.92 -13.27
CA LYS A 52 -8.75 1.85 -13.05
C LYS A 52 -8.68 1.40 -11.58
N GLU A 53 -8.84 2.33 -10.66
CA GLU A 53 -8.92 2.01 -9.23
C GLU A 53 -10.13 1.14 -8.92
N LYS A 54 -11.30 1.44 -9.52
CA LYS A 54 -12.50 0.60 -9.42
C LYS A 54 -12.28 -0.81 -9.98
N GLU A 55 -11.66 -0.93 -11.15
CA GLU A 55 -11.32 -2.23 -11.75
C GLU A 55 -10.34 -3.01 -10.85
N ALA A 56 -9.32 -2.33 -10.31
CA ALA A 56 -8.40 -2.94 -9.36
C ALA A 56 -9.12 -3.42 -8.09
N TRP A 57 -10.08 -2.64 -7.57
CA TRP A 57 -10.89 -3.06 -6.43
C TRP A 57 -11.79 -4.25 -6.76
N ALA A 58 -12.32 -4.35 -7.98
CA ALA A 58 -13.08 -5.51 -8.44
C ALA A 58 -12.20 -6.76 -8.46
N ILE A 59 -11.01 -6.69 -9.09
CA ILE A 59 -10.02 -7.78 -9.12
C ILE A 59 -9.63 -8.21 -7.70
N LEU A 60 -9.42 -7.24 -6.81
CA LEU A 60 -9.06 -7.51 -5.42
C LEU A 60 -10.21 -8.12 -4.60
N ASN A 61 -11.46 -7.88 -4.97
CA ASN A 61 -12.63 -8.40 -4.25
C ASN A 61 -13.11 -9.75 -4.78
N GLU A 62 -12.70 -10.14 -5.99
CA GLU A 62 -12.95 -11.49 -6.48
C GLU A 62 -12.17 -12.51 -5.62
N LYS A 63 -12.79 -13.68 -5.41
CA LYS A 63 -12.17 -14.80 -4.68
C LYS A 63 -11.12 -15.51 -5.56
N CYS A 64 -10.15 -14.74 -6.06
CA CYS A 64 -9.05 -15.26 -6.88
C CYS A 64 -7.84 -15.66 -6.03
N SER A 65 -7.03 -16.58 -6.55
CA SER A 65 -5.75 -16.92 -5.90
C SER A 65 -4.80 -15.71 -5.94
N ALA A 66 -3.99 -15.55 -4.89
CA ALA A 66 -3.01 -14.46 -4.79
C ALA A 66 -2.10 -14.33 -6.04
N LYS A 67 -1.82 -15.44 -6.73
CA LYS A 67 -0.99 -15.48 -7.94
C LYS A 67 -1.66 -14.83 -9.15
N ASN A 68 -2.98 -14.97 -9.29
CA ASN A 68 -3.74 -14.38 -10.39
C ASN A 68 -3.96 -12.89 -10.17
N ILE A 69 -4.32 -12.48 -8.94
CA ILE A 69 -4.45 -11.07 -8.56
C ILE A 69 -3.19 -10.28 -8.90
N SER A 70 -2.01 -10.84 -8.63
CA SER A 70 -0.73 -10.23 -8.93
C SER A 70 -0.55 -9.91 -10.42
N LYS A 71 -0.84 -10.87 -11.28
CA LYS A 71 -0.70 -10.72 -12.74
C LYS A 71 -1.67 -9.68 -13.31
N ASP A 72 -2.91 -9.73 -12.87
CA ASP A 72 -3.98 -8.87 -13.38
C ASP A 72 -3.77 -7.41 -12.98
N LEU A 73 -3.33 -7.15 -11.75
CA LEU A 73 -3.01 -5.80 -11.30
C LEU A 73 -1.76 -5.22 -11.98
N ILE A 74 -0.72 -6.03 -12.20
CA ILE A 74 0.48 -5.61 -12.93
C ILE A 74 0.10 -5.24 -14.37
N ALA A 75 -0.74 -6.04 -15.02
CA ALA A 75 -1.22 -5.77 -16.37
C ALA A 75 -2.10 -4.51 -16.45
N LEU A 76 -3.04 -4.34 -15.50
CA LEU A 76 -3.96 -3.20 -15.44
C LEU A 76 -3.24 -1.86 -15.30
N PHE A 77 -2.20 -1.81 -14.47
CA PHE A 77 -1.51 -0.55 -14.17
C PHE A 77 -0.26 -0.32 -15.02
N LYS A 78 0.18 -1.29 -15.83
CA LYS A 78 1.48 -1.24 -16.51
C LYS A 78 2.54 -0.67 -15.55
N ILE A 79 2.72 -1.35 -14.42
CA ILE A 79 3.60 -0.87 -13.35
C ILE A 79 5.03 -0.92 -13.87
N ASP A 80 5.45 0.17 -14.52
CA ASP A 80 6.86 0.44 -14.72
C ASP A 80 7.51 0.63 -13.36
N LYS A 81 8.64 -0.04 -13.18
CA LYS A 81 9.40 -0.03 -11.91
C LYS A 81 9.90 1.35 -11.51
N GLU A 82 9.75 2.36 -12.38
CA GLU A 82 10.19 3.73 -12.17
C GLU A 82 9.01 4.71 -12.28
N GLY A 83 8.56 5.28 -11.17
CA GLY A 83 7.48 6.27 -11.13
C GLY A 83 7.95 7.66 -10.71
N ARG A 84 7.62 8.69 -11.50
CA ARG A 84 7.84 10.11 -11.13
C ARG A 84 6.50 10.87 -11.07
N ASP A 85 6.37 11.67 -10.01
CA ASP A 85 5.44 12.79 -9.75
C ASP A 85 3.92 12.53 -9.65
N ALA A 86 3.09 13.41 -9.28
CA ALA A 86 1.68 13.52 -8.83
C ALA A 86 0.75 12.30 -9.08
N THR A 87 1.06 11.45 -10.06
CA THR A 87 0.64 10.06 -10.19
C THR A 87 1.25 9.14 -9.11
N VAL A 88 2.31 9.58 -8.43
CA VAL A 88 3.06 8.82 -7.43
C VAL A 88 2.22 8.54 -6.18
N THR A 89 1.55 9.54 -5.63
CA THR A 89 0.76 9.35 -4.39
C THR A 89 -0.39 8.36 -4.60
N ALA A 90 -1.04 8.43 -5.74
CA ALA A 90 -2.12 7.52 -6.09
C ALA A 90 -1.59 6.11 -6.38
N ARG A 91 -0.47 5.97 -7.09
CA ARG A 91 0.21 4.69 -7.32
C ARG A 91 0.75 4.08 -6.03
N ILE A 92 1.28 4.91 -5.11
CA ILE A 92 1.73 4.46 -3.79
C ILE A 92 0.56 3.89 -2.99
N ARG A 93 -0.57 4.58 -2.90
CA ARG A 93 -1.77 4.09 -2.20
C ARG A 93 -2.30 2.79 -2.79
N LEU A 94 -2.31 2.70 -4.10
CA LEU A 94 -2.75 1.49 -4.79
C LEU A 94 -1.79 0.32 -4.53
N GLY A 95 -0.48 0.57 -4.60
CA GLY A 95 0.54 -0.41 -4.26
C GLY A 95 0.44 -0.86 -2.81
N GLN A 96 0.18 0.05 -1.88
CA GLN A 96 -0.03 -0.28 -0.48
C GLN A 96 -1.29 -1.12 -0.26
N ASN A 97 -2.40 -0.80 -0.94
CA ASN A 97 -3.63 -1.58 -0.87
C ASN A 97 -3.45 -2.97 -1.47
N TYR A 98 -2.75 -3.07 -2.61
CA TYR A 98 -2.38 -4.35 -3.20
C TYR A 98 -1.53 -5.19 -2.25
N PHE A 99 -0.42 -4.64 -1.75
CA PHE A 99 0.47 -5.31 -0.80
C PHE A 99 -0.30 -5.80 0.42
N ARG A 100 -1.14 -4.92 1.01
CA ARG A 100 -1.98 -5.28 2.15
C ARG A 100 -2.86 -6.49 1.86
N LYS A 101 -3.57 -6.50 0.72
CA LYS A 101 -4.45 -7.63 0.39
C LYS A 101 -3.67 -8.91 0.14
N MET A 102 -2.56 -8.82 -0.58
CA MET A 102 -1.69 -9.97 -0.84
C MET A 102 -1.17 -10.58 0.45
N VAL A 103 -0.66 -9.75 1.36
CA VAL A 103 -0.14 -10.24 2.65
C VAL A 103 -1.26 -10.84 3.50
N LEU A 104 -2.40 -10.14 3.66
CA LEU A 104 -3.49 -10.69 4.46
C LEU A 104 -4.00 -12.02 3.91
N GLN A 105 -4.18 -12.13 2.59
CA GLN A 105 -4.62 -13.39 1.97
C GLN A 105 -3.58 -14.51 2.11
N ASN A 106 -2.30 -14.17 1.98
CA ASN A 106 -1.21 -15.12 2.14
C ASN A 106 -1.20 -15.80 3.54
N TYR A 107 -1.62 -15.03 4.56
CA TYR A 107 -1.75 -15.51 5.94
C TYR A 107 -3.19 -15.92 6.34
N GLY A 108 -4.10 -16.05 5.36
CA GLY A 108 -5.50 -16.40 5.64
C GLY A 108 -6.22 -15.42 6.55
N CYS A 109 -5.88 -14.12 6.46
CA CYS A 109 -6.41 -13.04 7.30
C CYS A 109 -6.22 -13.31 8.80
N LYS A 110 -5.05 -13.84 9.20
CA LYS A 110 -4.69 -14.10 10.60
C LYS A 110 -3.35 -13.46 10.92
N CYS A 111 -3.22 -12.93 12.14
CA CYS A 111 -1.93 -12.51 12.67
C CYS A 111 -0.99 -13.72 12.76
N CYS A 112 0.20 -13.62 12.17
CA CYS A 112 1.14 -14.75 12.15
C CYS A 112 1.69 -15.10 13.54
N VAL A 113 1.67 -14.19 14.50
CA VAL A 113 2.13 -14.44 15.87
C VAL A 113 1.02 -15.08 16.72
N THR A 114 -0.17 -14.45 16.74
CA THR A 114 -1.23 -14.81 17.70
C THR A 114 -2.36 -15.62 17.09
N GLY A 115 -2.45 -15.70 15.76
CA GLY A 115 -3.61 -16.29 15.08
C GLY A 115 -4.87 -15.41 15.11
N LEU A 116 -4.81 -14.18 15.67
CA LEU A 116 -5.96 -13.26 15.70
C LEU A 116 -6.49 -13.02 14.29
N ASN A 117 -7.80 -13.20 14.08
CA ASN A 117 -8.46 -13.16 12.77
C ASN A 117 -9.50 -12.01 12.64
N ILE A 118 -9.25 -10.87 13.26
CA ILE A 118 -10.08 -9.67 13.14
C ILE A 118 -9.46 -8.75 12.09
N PRO A 119 -9.96 -8.72 10.82
CA PRO A 119 -9.28 -8.04 9.71
C PRO A 119 -9.03 -6.55 9.93
N GLN A 120 -9.89 -5.89 10.70
CA GLN A 120 -9.78 -4.46 11.01
C GLN A 120 -8.56 -4.14 11.89
N THR A 121 -8.11 -5.09 12.70
CA THR A 121 -6.95 -4.95 13.59
C THR A 121 -5.66 -5.45 12.98
N LEU A 122 -5.73 -6.11 11.81
CA LEU A 122 -4.55 -6.64 11.13
C LEU A 122 -3.84 -5.56 10.30
N ARG A 123 -2.54 -5.70 10.21
CA ARG A 123 -1.63 -4.87 9.39
C ARG A 123 -0.82 -5.78 8.47
N ALA A 124 -0.49 -5.25 7.30
CA ALA A 124 0.51 -5.83 6.42
C ALA A 124 1.81 -5.08 6.66
N SER A 125 2.64 -5.63 7.53
CA SER A 125 3.92 -5.05 7.92
C SER A 125 4.97 -5.36 6.88
N HIS A 126 5.74 -4.36 6.44
CA HIS A 126 6.90 -4.59 5.61
C HIS A 126 8.09 -5.02 6.47
N ILE A 127 8.79 -6.08 6.08
CA ILE A 127 10.02 -6.53 6.76
C ILE A 127 11.12 -5.47 6.56
N VAL A 128 11.32 -5.02 5.33
CA VAL A 128 12.16 -3.85 5.03
C VAL A 128 11.23 -2.73 4.56
N ALA A 129 11.31 -1.59 5.24
CA ALA A 129 10.39 -0.49 5.06
C ALA A 129 10.27 -0.02 3.61
N TRP A 130 9.06 0.40 3.21
CA TRP A 130 8.73 0.89 1.87
C TRP A 130 9.72 1.93 1.33
N ALA A 131 10.23 2.81 2.19
CA ALA A 131 11.16 3.86 1.80
C ALA A 131 12.56 3.33 1.50
N MET A 132 12.96 2.23 2.13
CA MET A 132 14.33 1.71 2.11
C MET A 132 14.62 0.79 0.91
N ASP A 133 13.61 0.04 0.44
CA ASP A 133 13.79 -0.92 -0.64
C ASP A 133 12.71 -0.77 -1.72
N LYS A 134 13.07 -0.07 -2.80
CA LYS A 134 12.15 0.16 -3.93
C LYS A 134 11.79 -1.11 -4.69
N THR A 135 12.63 -2.12 -4.66
CA THR A 135 12.45 -3.35 -5.45
C THR A 135 11.50 -4.34 -4.79
N ASN A 136 11.42 -4.32 -3.45
CA ASN A 136 10.59 -5.23 -2.67
C ASN A 136 9.31 -4.59 -2.10
N ARG A 137 8.95 -3.38 -2.56
CA ARG A 137 7.76 -2.67 -2.05
C ARG A 137 6.46 -3.45 -2.18
N MET A 138 6.31 -4.18 -3.27
CA MET A 138 5.08 -4.93 -3.58
C MET A 138 5.31 -6.44 -3.51
N ASN A 139 6.50 -6.87 -3.07
CA ASN A 139 6.83 -8.28 -2.94
C ASN A 139 6.17 -8.86 -1.66
N PRO A 140 5.26 -9.83 -1.76
CA PRO A 140 4.62 -10.44 -0.59
C PRO A 140 5.60 -11.16 0.34
N GLU A 141 6.78 -11.58 -0.15
CA GLU A 141 7.86 -12.14 0.69
C GLU A 141 8.50 -11.10 1.62
N ASN A 142 8.28 -9.81 1.33
CA ASN A 142 8.66 -8.69 2.20
C ASN A 142 7.53 -8.33 3.18
N GLY A 143 6.58 -9.22 3.44
CA GLY A 143 5.39 -8.92 4.20
C GLY A 143 5.05 -9.94 5.29
N LEU A 144 4.61 -9.41 6.43
CA LEU A 144 4.05 -10.18 7.54
C LEU A 144 2.64 -9.68 7.86
N CYS A 145 1.71 -10.61 8.16
CA CYS A 145 0.40 -10.24 8.67
C CYS A 145 0.47 -10.19 10.19
N LEU A 146 0.44 -9.00 10.76
CA LEU A 146 0.55 -8.76 12.19
C LEU A 146 -0.70 -8.06 12.73
N SER A 147 -1.04 -8.26 14.01
CA SER A 147 -1.97 -7.37 14.70
C SER A 147 -1.29 -6.03 14.99
N ALA A 148 -2.08 -4.99 15.20
CA ALA A 148 -1.57 -3.61 15.34
C ALA A 148 -0.47 -3.46 16.41
N THR A 149 -0.56 -4.20 17.53
CA THR A 149 0.46 -4.17 18.59
C THR A 149 1.78 -4.77 18.11
N TYR A 150 1.73 -5.93 17.44
CA TYR A 150 2.93 -6.59 16.92
C TYR A 150 3.52 -5.84 15.71
N ASP A 151 2.69 -5.23 14.89
CA ASP A 151 3.11 -4.34 13.81
C ASP A 151 3.93 -3.15 14.37
N ALA A 152 3.41 -2.48 15.39
CA ALA A 152 4.11 -1.38 16.04
C ALA A 152 5.42 -1.80 16.72
N ALA A 153 5.45 -3.00 17.34
CA ALA A 153 6.67 -3.53 17.94
C ALA A 153 7.70 -3.94 16.88
N PHE A 154 7.25 -4.51 15.77
CA PHE A 154 8.08 -4.91 14.65
C PHE A 154 8.69 -3.70 13.94
N ASP A 155 7.89 -2.69 13.60
CA ASP A 155 8.37 -1.45 12.96
C ASP A 155 9.42 -0.70 13.78
N LYS A 156 9.41 -0.88 15.11
CA LYS A 156 10.40 -0.30 16.04
C LYS A 156 11.56 -1.23 16.33
N HIS A 157 11.68 -2.35 15.65
CA HIS A 157 12.70 -3.37 15.90
C HIS A 157 12.72 -3.92 17.33
N LEU A 158 11.60 -3.85 18.04
CA LEU A 158 11.43 -4.41 19.38
C LEU A 158 11.19 -5.92 19.35
N ILE A 159 10.67 -6.42 18.24
CA ILE A 159 10.57 -7.85 17.93
C ILE A 159 11.09 -8.11 16.52
N SER A 160 11.56 -9.32 16.26
CA SER A 160 11.86 -9.84 14.94
C SER A 160 11.68 -11.36 14.89
N PHE A 161 12.14 -11.99 13.81
CA PHE A 161 12.06 -13.44 13.64
C PHE A 161 13.40 -14.00 13.19
N ASP A 162 13.77 -15.17 13.69
CA ASP A 162 14.97 -15.90 13.28
C ASP A 162 14.79 -16.61 11.92
N ASP A 163 15.78 -17.40 11.54
CA ASP A 163 15.77 -18.14 10.27
C ASP A 163 14.79 -19.33 10.28
N ASP A 164 14.32 -19.75 11.45
CA ASP A 164 13.26 -20.73 11.65
C ASP A 164 11.89 -20.06 11.86
N TYR A 165 11.82 -18.75 11.63
CA TYR A 165 10.62 -17.92 11.82
C TYR A 165 10.10 -17.93 13.27
N ARG A 166 11.00 -18.05 14.25
CA ARG A 166 10.68 -17.96 15.69
C ARG A 166 10.80 -16.51 16.13
N MET A 167 9.88 -16.06 16.98
CA MET A 167 9.88 -14.69 17.45
C MET A 167 11.05 -14.44 18.39
N ILE A 168 11.79 -13.36 18.13
CA ILE A 168 12.84 -12.81 18.97
C ILE A 168 12.32 -11.51 19.58
N VAL A 169 12.56 -11.31 20.88
CA VAL A 169 12.15 -10.13 21.63
C VAL A 169 13.37 -9.34 22.08
N SER A 170 13.36 -8.02 21.91
CA SER A 170 14.45 -7.15 22.31
C SER A 170 14.58 -7.07 23.83
N LYS A 171 15.79 -6.71 24.31
CA LYS A 171 16.04 -6.44 25.72
C LYS A 171 15.09 -5.37 26.27
N GLU A 172 14.81 -4.33 25.47
CA GLU A 172 13.92 -3.24 25.89
C GLU A 172 12.52 -3.75 26.31
N ILE A 173 11.94 -4.72 25.61
CA ILE A 173 10.65 -5.31 26.04
C ILE A 173 10.85 -6.21 27.27
N LYS A 174 11.95 -6.96 27.35
CA LYS A 174 12.22 -7.88 28.46
C LYS A 174 12.30 -7.15 29.79
N ASP A 175 12.76 -5.91 29.80
CA ASP A 175 12.80 -5.06 31.00
C ASP A 175 11.39 -4.80 31.57
N TYR A 176 10.34 -4.97 30.76
CA TYR A 176 8.93 -4.86 31.18
C TYR A 176 8.28 -6.18 31.58
N TYR A 177 8.99 -7.30 31.61
CA TYR A 177 8.42 -8.62 31.98
C TYR A 177 8.02 -8.75 33.46
N THR A 178 8.20 -7.72 34.24
CA THR A 178 7.56 -7.59 35.58
C THR A 178 6.05 -7.32 35.46
N ASN A 179 5.59 -6.84 34.30
CA ASN A 179 4.18 -6.56 33.99
C ASN A 179 3.53 -7.77 33.33
N ASP A 180 2.46 -8.29 33.91
CA ASP A 180 1.74 -9.46 33.41
C ASP A 180 1.17 -9.29 31.98
N VAL A 181 0.80 -8.05 31.61
CA VAL A 181 0.35 -7.74 30.26
C VAL A 181 1.51 -7.87 29.25
N ALA A 182 2.70 -7.36 29.58
CA ALA A 182 3.89 -7.50 28.74
C ALA A 182 4.28 -8.97 28.57
N LYS A 183 4.22 -9.77 29.64
CA LYS A 183 4.41 -11.22 29.55
C LYS A 183 3.39 -11.88 28.62
N ALA A 184 2.12 -11.58 28.83
CA ALA A 184 1.04 -12.17 28.01
C ALA A 184 1.20 -11.85 26.53
N TYR A 185 1.66 -10.64 26.17
CA TYR A 185 1.82 -10.25 24.78
C TYR A 185 3.15 -10.68 24.17
N PHE A 186 4.25 -10.72 24.91
CA PHE A 186 5.57 -10.94 24.32
C PHE A 186 6.26 -12.21 24.83
N GLU A 187 6.42 -12.38 26.15
CA GLU A 187 7.12 -13.54 26.72
C GLU A 187 6.47 -14.87 26.29
N ASN A 188 5.15 -14.93 26.28
CA ASN A 188 4.41 -16.14 25.88
C ASN A 188 4.63 -16.54 24.41
N TYR A 189 5.13 -15.64 23.57
CA TYR A 189 5.37 -15.89 22.14
C TYR A 189 6.86 -15.90 21.78
N GLU A 190 7.74 -15.49 22.68
CA GLU A 190 9.18 -15.55 22.46
C GLU A 190 9.64 -16.99 22.17
N GLY A 191 10.45 -17.17 21.15
CA GLY A 191 10.95 -18.47 20.69
C GLY A 191 9.92 -19.35 19.99
N LYS A 192 8.65 -18.95 19.92
CA LYS A 192 7.64 -19.70 19.19
C LYS A 192 7.69 -19.37 17.71
N GLN A 193 7.50 -20.40 16.88
CA GLN A 193 7.39 -20.22 15.45
C GLN A 193 6.06 -19.56 15.10
N ILE A 194 6.10 -18.60 14.18
CA ILE A 194 4.89 -17.97 13.63
C ILE A 194 4.08 -18.94 12.78
N VAL A 195 2.81 -18.63 12.59
CA VAL A 195 1.98 -19.31 11.57
C VAL A 195 2.55 -18.93 10.20
N LEU A 196 3.02 -19.94 9.48
CA LEU A 196 3.61 -19.75 8.16
C LEU A 196 2.53 -19.47 7.11
N PRO A 197 2.83 -18.65 6.12
CA PRO A 197 1.90 -18.32 5.05
C PRO A 197 1.74 -19.47 4.04
N SER A 198 0.69 -19.40 3.21
CA SER A 198 0.35 -20.47 2.28
C SER A 198 1.19 -20.52 1.00
N LEU A 199 1.68 -19.35 0.50
CA LEU A 199 2.32 -19.26 -0.81
C LEU A 199 3.69 -18.58 -0.77
N TYR A 200 3.78 -17.39 -0.20
CA TYR A 200 4.97 -16.55 -0.21
C TYR A 200 5.59 -16.51 1.17
N MET A 201 6.66 -17.27 1.36
CA MET A 201 7.40 -17.30 2.62
C MET A 201 8.12 -15.98 2.85
N PRO A 202 8.18 -15.47 4.09
CA PRO A 202 9.00 -14.31 4.42
C PRO A 202 10.45 -14.54 4.02
N ASN A 203 11.05 -13.57 3.33
CA ASN A 203 12.42 -13.71 2.84
C ASN A 203 13.42 -13.59 4.00
N LYS A 204 14.18 -14.65 4.23
CA LYS A 204 15.13 -14.75 5.35
C LYS A 204 16.21 -13.64 5.33
N LYS A 205 16.66 -13.22 4.13
CA LYS A 205 17.63 -12.12 4.01
C LYS A 205 17.04 -10.77 4.41
N LEU A 206 15.74 -10.56 4.17
CA LEU A 206 15.05 -9.36 4.63
C LEU A 206 14.85 -9.39 6.14
N LEU A 207 14.50 -10.56 6.70
CA LEU A 207 14.43 -10.75 8.16
C LEU A 207 15.78 -10.55 8.83
N GLU A 208 16.87 -11.05 8.26
CA GLU A 208 18.23 -10.82 8.74
C GLU A 208 18.57 -9.33 8.82
N LYS A 209 18.26 -8.57 7.75
CA LYS A 209 18.41 -7.11 7.76
C LYS A 209 17.57 -6.45 8.86
N HIS A 210 16.35 -6.90 9.06
CA HIS A 210 15.50 -6.38 10.11
C HIS A 210 16.07 -6.68 11.50
N ARG A 211 16.55 -7.92 11.74
CA ARG A 211 17.17 -8.33 13.01
C ARG A 211 18.43 -7.54 13.32
N SER A 212 19.23 -7.18 12.31
CA SER A 212 20.47 -6.41 12.51
C SER A 212 20.23 -5.02 13.10
N LEU A 213 18.99 -4.53 13.09
CA LEU A 213 18.60 -3.25 13.66
C LEU A 213 18.04 -3.38 15.10
N MET A 214 17.87 -4.62 15.60
CA MET A 214 17.42 -4.86 16.97
C MET A 214 18.53 -4.60 17.99
N VAL A 215 18.16 -4.08 19.14
CA VAL A 215 19.00 -4.10 20.34
C VAL A 215 18.71 -5.40 21.10
N ILE A 216 19.63 -6.36 21.02
CA ILE A 216 19.52 -7.68 21.64
C ILE A 216 20.16 -7.66 23.04
#